data_e61c226973f2cc34e9c10bba8c24e0db
#
_entry.id   e61c226973f2cc34e9c10bba8c24e0db
#
_cell.length_a   1.000
_cell.length_b   1.000
_cell.length_c   1.000
_cell.angle_alpha   90.00
_cell.angle_beta   90.00
_cell.angle_gamma   90.00
#
_symmetry.space_group_name_H-M   'P 1'
#
loop_
_entity.id
_entity.type
_entity.pdbx_description
1 polymer ?
#
loop_
_entity_poly.entity_id
_entity_poly.type
_entity_poly.pdbx_seq_one_letter_code
_entity_poly.pdbx_strand_id
1 'polypeptide(L)'
;MKFTIENEKIVGDLGFGSLPISPNDTIGYRPYELFVSSLIGCSGTLLGNILKKKRVEHKKIEMIVSSVRNPDRANRIEQLSITAYVQSDQSLSEQNALKIADLVIKNCGMIQSVIETIDLTFLVKTSTLNSDVR
;
A
#
# COMPACT_ATOMS: atom_id res chain seq x y z
N MET A 1 -14.51 -1.33 17.07
CA MET A 1 -13.15 -0.83 17.40
C MET A 1 -13.24 0.25 18.47
N LYS A 2 -12.32 0.25 19.40
CA LYS A 2 -12.29 1.23 20.48
C LYS A 2 -10.94 1.94 20.48
N PHE A 3 -10.96 3.26 20.65
CA PHE A 3 -9.76 4.08 20.72
C PHE A 3 -9.77 4.90 22.02
N THR A 4 -8.63 4.94 22.68
CA THR A 4 -8.45 5.69 23.92
C THR A 4 -7.35 6.71 23.72
N ILE A 5 -7.63 7.97 24.09
CA ILE A 5 -6.65 9.05 24.02
C ILE A 5 -6.12 9.27 25.43
N GLU A 6 -4.82 9.07 25.60
CA GLU A 6 -4.16 9.35 26.88
C GLU A 6 -2.70 9.71 26.65
N ASN A 7 -2.21 10.65 27.43
CA ASN A 7 -0.83 11.12 27.31
C ASN A 7 -0.45 11.40 25.86
N GLU A 8 -0.16 12.01 25.17
CA GLU A 8 0.30 12.33 23.82
C GLU A 8 0.08 11.24 22.75
N LYS A 9 -0.69 10.18 23.05
CA LYS A 9 -0.93 9.11 22.07
C LYS A 9 -2.37 8.62 22.11
N ILE A 10 -2.74 7.94 21.05
CA ILE A 10 -4.00 7.22 20.93
C ILE A 10 -3.66 5.73 20.93
N VAL A 11 -4.43 4.93 21.66
CA VAL A 11 -4.29 3.48 21.62
C VAL A 11 -5.55 2.88 21.04
N GLY A 12 -5.41 2.17 19.93
CA GLY A 12 -6.49 1.41 19.31
C GLY A 12 -6.53 -0.01 19.86
N ASP A 13 -7.71 -0.46 20.22
CA ASP A 13 -7.96 -1.86 20.60
C ASP A 13 -8.48 -2.56 19.34
N LEU A 14 -7.57 -3.24 18.63
CA LEU A 14 -7.85 -3.87 17.34
C LEU A 14 -7.81 -5.39 17.44
N GLY A 15 -8.26 -6.06 16.39
CA GLY A 15 -8.39 -7.50 16.39
C GLY A 15 -7.08 -8.27 16.62
N PHE A 16 -5.96 -7.77 16.09
CA PHE A 16 -4.66 -8.40 16.28
C PHE A 16 -4.00 -8.01 17.62
N GLY A 17 -4.29 -6.82 18.11
CA GLY A 17 -3.70 -6.31 19.35
C GLY A 17 -3.83 -4.81 19.48
N SER A 18 -3.15 -4.26 20.45
CA SER A 18 -3.12 -2.83 20.70
C SER A 18 -2.23 -2.11 19.69
N LEU A 19 -2.72 -0.98 19.20
CA LEU A 19 -2.01 -0.15 18.24
C LEU A 19 -1.77 1.24 18.81
N PRO A 20 -0.53 1.59 19.16
CA PRO A 20 -0.21 2.96 19.58
C PRO A 20 -0.11 3.87 18.36
N ILE A 21 -0.78 5.01 18.41
CA ILE A 21 -0.85 5.98 17.31
C ILE A 21 -0.40 7.34 17.83
N SER A 22 0.53 7.96 17.14
CA SER A 22 0.99 9.31 17.47
C SER A 22 1.65 9.97 16.26
N PRO A 23 1.55 11.30 16.08
CA PRO A 23 2.39 12.01 15.13
C PRO A 23 3.89 11.91 15.48
N ASN A 24 4.21 11.64 16.73
CA ASN A 24 5.59 11.40 17.19
C ASN A 24 5.93 9.91 17.02
N ASP A 25 6.83 9.63 16.09
CA ASP A 25 7.21 8.27 15.72
C ASP A 25 8.04 7.53 16.80
N THR A 26 8.42 8.21 17.88
CA THR A 26 9.09 7.56 19.01
C THR A 26 8.11 6.91 19.98
N ILE A 27 6.82 7.24 19.91
CA ILE A 27 5.81 6.73 20.84
C ILE A 27 4.62 6.04 20.16
N GLY A 28 4.52 6.11 18.84
CA GLY A 28 3.45 5.42 18.13
C GLY A 28 3.65 5.46 16.62
N TYR A 29 2.76 4.75 15.94
CA TYR A 29 2.72 4.77 14.48
C TYR A 29 2.03 6.05 14.02
N ARG A 30 2.60 6.72 13.02
CA ARG A 30 2.04 7.97 12.50
C ARG A 30 0.76 7.71 11.70
N PRO A 31 -0.25 8.58 11.82
CA PRO A 31 -1.51 8.41 11.09
C PRO A 31 -1.34 8.24 9.59
N TYR A 32 -0.46 9.02 8.98
CA TYR A 32 -0.17 8.90 7.55
C TYR A 32 0.33 7.50 7.18
N GLU A 33 1.26 6.96 7.95
CA GLU A 33 1.81 5.62 7.70
C GLU A 33 0.74 4.54 7.86
N LEU A 34 -0.15 4.69 8.82
CA LEU A 34 -1.27 3.77 9.01
C LEU A 34 -2.26 3.82 7.86
N PHE A 35 -2.55 5.03 7.36
CA PHE A 35 -3.41 5.21 6.20
C PHE A 35 -2.83 4.48 4.98
N VAL A 36 -1.56 4.73 4.67
CA VAL A 36 -0.85 4.08 3.57
C VAL A 36 -0.78 2.57 3.79
N SER A 37 -0.49 2.13 5.01
CA SER A 37 -0.42 0.71 5.35
C SER A 37 -1.72 -0.03 5.08
N SER A 38 -2.86 0.61 5.30
CA SER A 38 -4.16 -0.01 5.00
C SER A 38 -4.35 -0.24 3.51
N LEU A 39 -3.95 0.71 2.68
CA LEU A 39 -4.00 0.58 1.22
C LEU A 39 -3.05 -0.51 0.72
N ILE A 40 -1.83 -0.54 1.26
CA ILE A 40 -0.83 -1.53 0.90
C ILE A 40 -1.22 -2.93 1.37
N GLY A 41 -1.74 -3.05 2.59
CA GLY A 41 -2.18 -4.34 3.11
C GLY A 41 -3.28 -4.97 2.26
N CYS A 42 -4.25 -4.18 1.83
CA CYS A 42 -5.33 -4.65 0.97
C CYS A 42 -4.84 -4.94 -0.45
N SER A 43 -4.19 -3.96 -1.09
CA SER A 43 -3.73 -4.10 -2.48
C SER A 43 -2.63 -5.15 -2.64
N GLY A 44 -1.72 -5.24 -1.68
CA GLY A 44 -0.64 -6.23 -1.72
C GLY A 44 -1.15 -7.67 -1.57
N THR A 45 -2.09 -7.90 -0.67
CA THR A 45 -2.74 -9.20 -0.52
C THR A 45 -3.45 -9.60 -1.81
N LEU A 46 -4.20 -8.68 -2.40
CA LEU A 46 -4.91 -8.92 -3.65
C LEU A 46 -3.93 -9.19 -4.80
N LEU A 47 -2.86 -8.41 -4.91
CA LEU A 47 -1.82 -8.62 -5.92
C LEU A 47 -1.22 -10.02 -5.81
N GLY A 48 -0.85 -10.44 -4.60
CA GLY A 48 -0.32 -11.79 -4.37
C GLY A 48 -1.29 -12.88 -4.83
N ASN A 49 -2.57 -12.72 -4.54
CA ASN A 49 -3.61 -13.67 -4.96
C ASN A 49 -3.79 -13.69 -6.48
N ILE A 50 -3.75 -12.54 -7.13
CA ILE A 50 -3.84 -12.45 -8.60
C ILE A 50 -2.65 -13.15 -9.26
N LEU A 51 -1.44 -12.89 -8.78
CA LEU A 51 -0.24 -13.53 -9.32
C LEU A 51 -0.29 -15.04 -9.16
N LYS A 52 -0.74 -15.52 -8.02
CA LYS A 52 -0.92 -16.95 -7.77
C LYS A 52 -1.92 -17.58 -8.74
N LYS A 53 -3.06 -16.94 -8.96
CA LYS A 53 -4.08 -17.42 -9.91
C LYS A 53 -3.56 -17.43 -11.35
N LYS A 54 -2.72 -16.47 -11.71
CA LYS A 54 -2.11 -16.40 -13.04
C LYS A 54 -0.87 -17.28 -13.16
N ARG A 55 -0.51 -18.01 -12.11
CA ARG A 55 0.64 -18.91 -12.07
C ARG A 55 1.97 -18.18 -12.34
N VAL A 56 2.06 -16.94 -11.87
CA VAL A 56 3.31 -16.19 -11.88
C VAL A 56 4.05 -16.48 -10.57
N GLU A 57 5.06 -17.31 -10.66
CA GLU A 57 5.88 -17.64 -9.50
C GLU A 57 6.79 -16.46 -9.15
N HIS A 58 6.87 -16.16 -7.87
CA HIS A 58 7.70 -15.07 -7.37
C HIS A 58 8.18 -15.38 -5.95
N LYS A 59 9.31 -14.79 -5.58
CA LYS A 59 9.84 -14.94 -4.21
C LYS A 59 9.27 -13.91 -3.26
N LYS A 60 9.29 -12.65 -3.66
CA LYS A 60 8.74 -11.56 -2.86
C LYS A 60 8.20 -10.45 -3.73
N ILE A 61 7.41 -9.60 -3.12
CA ILE A 61 6.91 -8.37 -3.74
C ILE A 61 7.33 -7.24 -2.82
N GLU A 62 8.03 -6.24 -3.36
CA GLU A 62 8.33 -5.01 -2.65
C GLU A 62 7.44 -3.91 -3.19
N MET A 63 6.78 -3.18 -2.30
CA MET A 63 5.89 -2.09 -2.68
C MET A 63 6.45 -0.79 -2.15
N ILE A 64 6.67 0.16 -3.04
CA ILE A 64 7.21 1.47 -2.73
C ILE A 64 6.12 2.51 -2.98
N VAL A 65 5.93 3.40 -2.01
CA VAL A 65 4.88 4.40 -2.04
C VAL A 65 5.51 5.79 -1.97
N SER A 66 5.08 6.68 -2.85
CA SER A 66 5.36 8.10 -2.75
C SER A 66 4.05 8.88 -2.77
N SER A 67 4.07 10.08 -2.21
CA SER A 67 2.86 10.90 -2.12
C SER A 67 3.16 12.37 -2.35
N VAL A 68 2.13 13.09 -2.77
CA VAL A 68 2.12 14.55 -2.81
C VAL A 68 1.03 15.01 -1.84
N ARG A 69 1.39 15.89 -0.93
CA ARG A 69 0.48 16.46 0.07
C ARG A 69 0.36 17.95 -0.13
N ASN A 70 -0.79 18.51 0.23
CA ASN A 70 -1.08 19.93 0.03
C ASN A 70 -1.08 20.68 1.37
N PRO A 71 -0.02 21.45 1.67
CA PRO A 71 0.07 22.20 2.93
C PRO A 71 -1.00 23.29 3.08
N ASP A 72 -1.56 23.77 1.99
CA ASP A 72 -2.62 24.79 2.03
C ASP A 72 -3.99 24.21 2.37
N ARG A 73 -4.12 22.89 2.37
CA ARG A 73 -5.37 22.18 2.66
C ARG A 73 -5.15 21.11 3.71
N ALA A 74 -4.70 21.54 4.88
CA ALA A 74 -4.47 20.66 6.03
C ALA A 74 -3.50 19.53 5.73
N ASN A 75 -2.59 19.73 4.78
CA ASN A 75 -1.62 18.73 4.36
C ASN A 75 -2.27 17.43 3.89
N ARG A 76 -3.45 17.53 3.27
CA ARG A 76 -4.15 16.35 2.75
C ARG A 76 -3.35 15.68 1.64
N ILE A 77 -3.59 14.39 1.46
CA ILE A 77 -2.95 13.62 0.39
C ILE A 77 -3.67 13.95 -0.92
N GLU A 78 -2.93 14.50 -1.89
CA GLU A 78 -3.45 14.79 -3.23
C GLU A 78 -3.15 13.65 -4.21
N GLN A 79 -1.96 13.05 -4.11
CA GLN A 79 -1.52 11.98 -4.99
C GLN A 79 -0.85 10.87 -4.20
N LEU A 80 -1.08 9.64 -4.61
CA LEU A 80 -0.35 8.46 -4.15
C LEU A 80 0.12 7.66 -5.35
N SER A 81 1.41 7.35 -5.36
CA SER A 81 2.01 6.49 -6.38
C SER A 81 2.52 5.23 -5.72
N ILE A 82 1.96 4.10 -6.10
CA ILE A 82 2.33 2.79 -5.57
C ILE A 82 2.98 2.00 -6.70
N THR A 83 4.19 1.52 -6.47
CA THR A 83 4.88 0.64 -7.42
C THR A 83 5.17 -0.68 -6.73
N ALA A 84 4.69 -1.77 -7.30
CA ALA A 84 4.95 -3.12 -6.83
C ALA A 84 6.03 -3.76 -7.70
N TYR A 85 7.13 -4.14 -7.08
CA TYR A 85 8.23 -4.86 -7.73
C TYR A 85 8.12 -6.34 -7.41
N VAL A 86 7.73 -7.12 -8.40
CA VAL A 86 7.56 -8.56 -8.29
C VAL A 86 8.88 -9.23 -8.62
N GLN A 87 9.52 -9.84 -7.64
CA GLN A 87 10.78 -10.54 -7.84
C GLN A 87 10.53 -11.95 -8.39
N SER A 88 10.77 -12.13 -9.68
CA SER A 88 10.46 -13.36 -10.39
C SER A 88 11.45 -13.59 -11.53
N ASP A 89 11.69 -14.86 -11.84
CA ASP A 89 12.43 -15.26 -13.04
C ASP A 89 11.56 -15.15 -14.30
N GLN A 90 10.23 -15.08 -14.11
CA GLN A 90 9.27 -14.91 -15.20
C GLN A 90 9.04 -13.42 -15.41
N SER A 91 9.42 -12.93 -16.58
CA SER A 91 9.17 -11.54 -16.95
C SER A 91 7.71 -11.37 -17.37
N LEU A 92 7.03 -10.40 -16.79
CA LEU A 92 5.71 -9.99 -17.23
C LEU A 92 5.84 -9.03 -18.42
N SER A 93 5.03 -9.24 -19.45
CA SER A 93 4.93 -8.23 -20.50
C SER A 93 4.33 -6.94 -19.92
N GLU A 94 4.63 -5.82 -20.52
CA GLU A 94 4.05 -4.55 -20.12
C GLU A 94 2.52 -4.60 -20.12
N GLN A 95 1.95 -5.23 -21.14
CA GLN A 95 0.50 -5.37 -21.25
C GLN A 95 -0.09 -6.20 -20.11
N ASN A 96 0.54 -7.30 -19.73
CA ASN A 96 0.10 -8.14 -18.62
C ASN A 96 0.25 -7.42 -17.29
N ALA A 97 1.33 -6.67 -17.11
CA ALA A 97 1.54 -5.87 -15.91
C ALA A 97 0.45 -4.80 -15.75
N LEU A 98 0.07 -4.14 -16.84
CA LEU A 98 -1.02 -3.16 -16.84
C LEU A 98 -2.37 -3.81 -16.49
N LYS A 99 -2.66 -4.98 -17.02
CA LYS A 99 -3.89 -5.73 -16.70
C LYS A 99 -3.95 -6.13 -15.24
N ILE A 100 -2.85 -6.58 -14.68
CA ILE A 100 -2.77 -6.95 -13.26
C ILE A 100 -2.99 -5.72 -12.39
N ALA A 101 -2.32 -4.61 -12.69
CA ALA A 101 -2.50 -3.35 -11.97
C ALA A 101 -3.96 -2.89 -12.00
N ASP A 102 -4.61 -2.96 -13.15
CA ASP A 102 -6.01 -2.58 -13.31
C ASP A 102 -6.94 -3.46 -12.47
N LEU A 103 -6.68 -4.76 -12.42
CA LEU A 103 -7.43 -5.68 -11.57
C LEU A 103 -7.29 -5.34 -10.09
N VAL A 104 -6.09 -4.96 -9.65
CA VAL A 104 -5.85 -4.55 -8.27
C VAL A 104 -6.66 -3.29 -7.96
N ILE A 105 -6.57 -2.27 -8.79
CA ILE A 105 -7.29 -1.00 -8.58
C ILE A 105 -8.79 -1.25 -8.49
N LYS A 106 -9.33 -2.03 -9.42
CA LYS A 106 -10.79 -2.27 -9.49
C LYS A 106 -11.34 -3.09 -8.33
N ASN A 107 -10.53 -3.97 -7.75
CA ASN A 107 -11.02 -4.94 -6.77
C ASN A 107 -10.50 -4.70 -5.36
N CYS A 108 -9.63 -3.73 -5.14
CA CYS A 108 -9.17 -3.37 -3.80
C CYS A 108 -10.15 -2.41 -3.14
N GLY A 109 -10.87 -2.88 -2.12
CA GLY A 109 -11.86 -2.06 -1.41
C GLY A 109 -11.27 -0.81 -0.79
N MET A 110 -10.04 -0.88 -0.26
CA MET A 110 -9.39 0.29 0.33
C MET A 110 -9.04 1.33 -0.73
N ILE A 111 -8.51 0.91 -1.87
CA ILE A 111 -8.25 1.82 -3.00
C ILE A 111 -9.56 2.43 -3.50
N GLN A 112 -10.59 1.62 -3.69
CA GLN A 112 -11.88 2.12 -4.16
C GLN A 112 -12.49 3.14 -3.21
N SER A 113 -12.20 3.03 -1.92
CA SER A 113 -12.70 3.98 -0.92
C SER A 113 -12.11 5.39 -1.06
N VAL A 114 -10.97 5.54 -1.73
CA VAL A 114 -10.25 6.82 -1.82
C VAL A 114 -10.00 7.29 -3.25
N ILE A 115 -10.29 6.47 -4.26
CA ILE A 115 -9.86 6.72 -5.63
C ILE A 115 -10.51 7.95 -6.27
N GLU A 116 -11.66 8.38 -5.79
CA GLU A 116 -12.32 9.59 -6.28
C GLU A 116 -11.78 10.87 -5.65
N THR A 117 -11.03 10.74 -4.55
CA THR A 117 -10.51 11.88 -3.79
C THR A 117 -9.01 12.04 -3.96
N ILE A 118 -8.29 10.93 -4.06
CA ILE A 118 -6.83 10.90 -4.20
C ILE A 118 -6.50 10.43 -5.61
N ASP A 119 -5.62 11.16 -6.28
CA ASP A 119 -5.06 10.73 -7.57
C ASP A 119 -4.07 9.60 -7.30
N LEU A 120 -4.54 8.35 -7.49
CA LEU A 120 -3.80 7.16 -7.13
C LEU A 120 -3.36 6.41 -8.39
N THR A 121 -2.05 6.13 -8.48
CA THR A 121 -1.48 5.29 -9.52
C THR A 121 -0.93 4.01 -8.90
N PHE A 122 -1.11 2.90 -9.61
CA PHE A 122 -0.61 1.59 -9.19
C PHE A 122 0.10 0.95 -10.37
N LEU A 123 1.41 0.70 -10.20
CA LEU A 123 2.24 0.09 -11.24
C LEU A 123 2.77 -1.26 -10.74
N VAL A 124 2.83 -2.21 -11.66
CA VAL A 124 3.44 -3.52 -11.42
C VAL A 124 4.64 -3.65 -12.34
N LYS A 125 5.78 -3.98 -11.77
CA LYS A 125 7.03 -4.20 -12.49
C LYS A 125 7.65 -5.52 -12.03
N THR A 126 8.33 -6.22 -12.95
CA THR A 126 9.13 -7.38 -12.57
C THR A 126 10.56 -6.95 -12.34
N SER A 127 11.18 -7.57 -11.34
CA SER A 127 12.61 -7.46 -11.10
C SER A 127 13.23 -8.86 -11.11
N THR A 128 14.51 -8.94 -11.50
CA THR A 128 15.23 -10.20 -11.45
C THR A 128 15.53 -10.58 -9.99
N LEU A 129 15.72 -11.88 -9.74
CA LEU A 129 16.01 -12.38 -8.39
C LEU A 129 17.31 -11.83 -7.80
N ASN A 130 18.21 -11.32 -8.63
CA ASN A 130 19.50 -10.78 -8.22
C ASN A 130 19.53 -9.25 -8.16
N SER A 131 18.42 -8.57 -8.47
CA SER A 131 18.38 -7.11 -8.41
C SER A 131 18.01 -6.63 -6.99
N ASP A 132 18.74 -5.62 -6.54
CA ASP A 132 18.44 -4.92 -5.29
C ASP A 132 17.42 -3.82 -5.62
N VAL A 133 16.18 -4.03 -5.17
CA VAL A 133 15.08 -3.11 -5.46
C VAL A 133 14.93 -2.14 -4.30
N ARG A 134 15.46 -0.95 -4.46
CA ARG A 134 15.31 0.13 -3.48
C ARG A 134 15.11 1.49 -4.14
#